data_aa85f4254c125e16476afd70da77ed6e
#
_entry.id   aa85f4254c125e16476afd70da77ed6e
#
_cell.length_a   1.000
_cell.length_b   1.000
_cell.length_c   1.000
_cell.angle_alpha   90.00
_cell.angle_beta   90.00
_cell.angle_gamma   90.00
#
_symmetry.space_group_name_H-M   'P 1'
#
loop_
_entity.id
_entity.type
_entity.pdbx_description
1 polymer ?
#
loop_
_entity_poly.entity_id
_entity_poly.type
_entity_poly.pdbx_seq_one_letter_code
_entity_poly.pdbx_strand_id
1 'polypeptide(L)'
;MTEIIRQLQEKRARARAGGGPKRIQAQHSKGKLTARERIELFLDPGSFEEWDMFVEHRCHDFGMGSQQIPGDGVVTGYGTVNGRLVFVFSQDFTVFGGSLSESHAEKICKIMDHALKVGAPVIGLNDSGGARIQEGVASLAGYAEVFQRNVMASGVVPQISLIMGPCAGGAVYSPAMTDFIFMVKDSSYMFVTGPDVVKTVTHETVTAEELGGAVTHTSKSGVADLAFENDVEALLQLRRFVDFLPANNREKPPVRPTKDAADRIELSLDTLIPENPNKPYDMKELILKVVDDADFFEIAPTYAGNIITGFGRMEGQTVGIVANQPMVLAGCLDIDSSRKAARFVRFCDAFNIPLVTFVDVPGFLPGTAQEYGGIIKHGAKLLYAYAECTVPKVTIITRKAYGGAYDVMSSKHLRGDVNFAWPTAEIAVMGPKGAVEIIFRNDIGDPEKIAQRTEEYRQKFANPFVAGHRGFIDDVIRPHATRRRICRSLAMLRDKKLENPWRKHGNIPL
;
A
#
# COMPACT_ATOMS: atom_id res chain seq x y z
N MET A 1 -41.45 -0.51 32.32
CA MET A 1 -40.00 -0.46 32.00
C MET A 1 -39.44 -1.85 31.65
N THR A 2 -39.62 -2.87 32.50
CA THR A 2 -39.09 -4.24 32.27
C THR A 2 -39.53 -4.86 30.93
N GLU A 3 -40.83 -4.72 30.59
CA GLU A 3 -41.35 -5.26 29.31
C GLU A 3 -40.75 -4.55 28.08
N ILE A 4 -40.57 -3.23 28.13
CA ILE A 4 -39.95 -2.47 27.05
C ILE A 4 -38.46 -2.86 26.88
N ILE A 5 -37.77 -3.08 27.98
CA ILE A 5 -36.33 -3.53 27.94
C ILE A 5 -36.29 -4.96 27.36
N ARG A 6 -37.21 -5.86 27.71
CA ARG A 6 -37.27 -7.21 27.14
C ARG A 6 -37.49 -7.15 25.61
N GLN A 7 -38.41 -6.32 25.14
CA GLN A 7 -38.65 -6.11 23.70
C GLN A 7 -37.43 -5.55 22.99
N LEU A 8 -36.69 -4.62 23.61
CA LEU A 8 -35.41 -4.11 23.05
C LEU A 8 -34.39 -5.23 22.93
N GLN A 9 -34.24 -6.07 23.96
CA GLN A 9 -33.31 -7.20 23.94
C GLN A 9 -33.66 -8.21 22.84
N GLU A 10 -34.94 -8.52 22.65
CA GLU A 10 -35.41 -9.40 21.58
C GLU A 10 -35.12 -8.84 20.19
N LYS A 11 -35.40 -7.53 19.97
CA LYS A 11 -35.04 -6.87 18.70
C LYS A 11 -33.52 -6.86 18.42
N ARG A 12 -32.73 -6.60 19.46
CA ARG A 12 -31.26 -6.67 19.34
C ARG A 12 -30.79 -8.08 19.04
N ALA A 13 -31.32 -9.10 19.68
CA ALA A 13 -31.02 -10.49 19.42
C ALA A 13 -31.35 -10.88 17.97
N ARG A 14 -32.52 -10.45 17.47
CA ARG A 14 -32.90 -10.65 16.07
C ARG A 14 -31.92 -9.98 15.09
N ALA A 15 -31.50 -8.75 15.35
CA ALA A 15 -30.55 -8.03 14.51
C ALA A 15 -29.17 -8.72 14.51
N ARG A 16 -28.72 -9.21 15.67
CA ARG A 16 -27.44 -9.94 15.80
C ARG A 16 -27.47 -11.32 15.14
N ALA A 17 -28.63 -11.93 14.99
CA ALA A 17 -28.76 -13.23 14.34
C ALA A 17 -28.50 -13.19 12.83
N GLY A 18 -28.48 -12.02 12.20
CA GLY A 18 -28.22 -11.84 10.77
C GLY A 18 -29.09 -12.75 9.91
N GLY A 19 -28.47 -13.55 9.04
CA GLY A 19 -29.15 -14.53 8.19
C GLY A 19 -29.61 -15.81 8.89
N GLY A 20 -29.40 -15.91 10.20
CA GLY A 20 -29.81 -17.03 11.05
C GLY A 20 -28.80 -18.20 11.13
N PRO A 21 -29.04 -19.15 12.07
CA PRO A 21 -28.03 -20.17 12.42
C PRO A 21 -27.56 -21.03 11.25
N LYS A 22 -28.44 -21.37 10.34
CA LYS A 22 -28.09 -22.22 9.16
C LYS A 22 -27.09 -21.53 8.23
N ARG A 23 -27.26 -20.21 7.96
CA ARG A 23 -26.38 -19.44 7.10
C ARG A 23 -25.07 -19.11 7.80
N ILE A 24 -25.11 -18.87 9.12
CA ILE A 24 -23.89 -18.70 9.94
C ILE A 24 -23.05 -19.98 9.91
N GLN A 25 -23.68 -21.15 10.11
CA GLN A 25 -22.98 -22.44 10.03
C GLN A 25 -22.37 -22.69 8.65
N ALA A 26 -23.07 -22.29 7.57
CA ALA A 26 -22.55 -22.37 6.20
C ALA A 26 -21.34 -21.43 5.98
N GLN A 27 -21.27 -20.30 6.67
CA GLN A 27 -20.11 -19.39 6.65
C GLN A 27 -18.92 -20.04 7.38
N HIS A 28 -19.14 -20.54 8.59
CA HIS A 28 -18.10 -21.23 9.38
C HIS A 28 -17.57 -22.48 8.70
N SER A 29 -18.42 -23.27 8.03
CA SER A 29 -17.98 -24.47 7.31
C SER A 29 -17.04 -24.20 6.14
N LYS A 30 -16.96 -22.94 5.68
CA LYS A 30 -16.02 -22.44 4.67
C LYS A 30 -14.76 -21.81 5.30
N GLY A 31 -14.57 -21.93 6.61
CA GLY A 31 -13.45 -21.32 7.33
C GLY A 31 -13.54 -19.80 7.49
N LYS A 32 -14.75 -19.22 7.24
CA LYS A 32 -14.96 -17.77 7.30
C LYS A 32 -15.66 -17.37 8.60
N LEU A 33 -15.24 -16.24 9.17
CA LEU A 33 -15.92 -15.60 10.29
C LEU A 33 -17.18 -14.86 9.80
N THR A 34 -18.14 -14.64 10.71
CA THR A 34 -19.27 -13.72 10.47
C THR A 34 -18.81 -12.26 10.51
N ALA A 35 -19.64 -11.36 9.97
CA ALA A 35 -19.37 -9.93 9.98
C ALA A 35 -19.11 -9.38 11.40
N ARG A 36 -19.84 -9.88 12.41
CA ARG A 36 -19.68 -9.46 13.81
C ARG A 36 -18.43 -10.02 14.46
N GLU A 37 -18.12 -11.30 14.25
CA GLU A 37 -16.89 -11.92 14.75
C GLU A 37 -15.65 -11.22 14.17
N ARG A 38 -15.68 -10.79 12.92
CA ARG A 38 -14.63 -10.00 12.28
C ARG A 38 -14.40 -8.67 12.98
N ILE A 39 -15.47 -7.94 13.31
CA ILE A 39 -15.39 -6.67 14.05
C ILE A 39 -14.85 -6.89 15.46
N GLU A 40 -15.38 -7.89 16.18
CA GLU A 40 -14.95 -8.22 17.54
C GLU A 40 -13.47 -8.59 17.63
N LEU A 41 -12.94 -9.27 16.59
CA LEU A 41 -11.52 -9.62 16.52
C LEU A 41 -10.64 -8.44 16.09
N PHE A 42 -11.18 -7.56 15.24
CA PHE A 42 -10.44 -6.41 14.72
C PHE A 42 -10.32 -5.28 15.75
N LEU A 43 -11.37 -4.96 16.48
CA LEU A 43 -11.39 -3.85 17.43
C LEU A 43 -10.88 -4.27 18.82
N ASP A 44 -10.56 -3.29 19.63
CA ASP A 44 -10.24 -3.53 21.04
C ASP A 44 -11.47 -4.07 21.78
N PRO A 45 -11.32 -5.04 22.68
CA PRO A 45 -12.45 -5.64 23.40
C PRO A 45 -13.35 -4.61 24.06
N GLY A 46 -14.65 -4.69 23.78
CA GLY A 46 -15.67 -3.82 24.36
C GLY A 46 -15.71 -2.38 23.83
N SER A 47 -14.91 -2.05 22.82
CA SER A 47 -14.86 -0.70 22.26
C SER A 47 -15.88 -0.44 21.14
N PHE A 48 -16.52 -1.48 20.61
CA PHE A 48 -17.42 -1.34 19.46
C PHE A 48 -18.74 -0.70 19.80
N GLU A 49 -19.05 0.41 19.14
CA GLU A 49 -20.35 1.08 19.17
C GLU A 49 -21.03 0.93 17.81
N GLU A 50 -22.02 0.05 17.77
CA GLU A 50 -22.79 -0.24 16.54
C GLU A 50 -23.84 0.83 16.26
N TRP A 51 -23.87 1.31 15.02
CA TRP A 51 -24.88 2.22 14.53
C TRP A 51 -25.80 1.53 13.51
N ASP A 52 -27.07 1.99 13.47
CA ASP A 52 -28.08 1.56 12.49
C ASP A 52 -28.36 0.04 12.50
N MET A 53 -28.24 -0.60 13.69
CA MET A 53 -28.53 -2.02 13.90
C MET A 53 -29.96 -2.41 13.45
N PHE A 54 -30.93 -1.49 13.53
CA PHE A 54 -32.33 -1.74 13.25
C PHE A 54 -32.77 -1.29 11.85
N VAL A 55 -31.87 -0.76 11.04
CA VAL A 55 -32.18 -0.37 9.65
C VAL A 55 -32.53 -1.60 8.83
N GLU A 56 -33.56 -1.51 8.05
CA GLU A 56 -34.03 -2.55 7.12
C GLU A 56 -34.13 -1.95 5.72
N HIS A 57 -34.10 -2.79 4.67
CA HIS A 57 -34.28 -2.33 3.30
C HIS A 57 -35.71 -1.83 3.07
N ARG A 58 -35.91 -1.06 1.99
CA ARG A 58 -37.18 -0.43 1.61
C ARG A 58 -37.84 -1.09 0.38
N CYS A 59 -37.27 -2.20 -0.07
CA CYS A 59 -37.75 -2.93 -1.24
C CYS A 59 -38.97 -3.79 -0.89
N HIS A 60 -40.02 -3.68 -1.67
CA HIS A 60 -41.24 -4.50 -1.53
C HIS A 60 -41.45 -5.47 -2.69
N ASP A 61 -40.75 -5.27 -3.81
CA ASP A 61 -40.85 -6.09 -5.02
C ASP A 61 -40.19 -7.46 -4.85
N PHE A 62 -40.51 -8.39 -5.72
CA PHE A 62 -39.92 -9.74 -5.77
C PHE A 62 -39.92 -10.49 -4.44
N GLY A 63 -40.96 -10.25 -3.61
CA GLY A 63 -41.12 -10.90 -2.30
C GLY A 63 -40.19 -10.36 -1.19
N MET A 64 -39.46 -9.29 -1.46
CA MET A 64 -38.58 -8.68 -0.48
C MET A 64 -39.32 -8.11 0.74
N GLY A 65 -40.55 -7.58 0.54
CA GLY A 65 -41.35 -7.02 1.63
C GLY A 65 -41.64 -7.99 2.80
N SER A 66 -41.57 -9.30 2.57
CA SER A 66 -41.70 -10.33 3.62
C SER A 66 -40.37 -10.78 4.23
N GLN A 67 -39.25 -10.28 3.75
CA GLN A 67 -37.87 -10.67 4.14
C GLN A 67 -37.12 -9.50 4.79
N GLN A 68 -37.71 -8.88 5.80
CA GLN A 68 -37.08 -7.78 6.54
C GLN A 68 -36.09 -8.33 7.58
N ILE A 69 -34.80 -8.09 7.34
CA ILE A 69 -33.73 -8.50 8.24
C ILE A 69 -33.03 -7.24 8.76
N PRO A 70 -33.06 -6.95 10.08
CA PRO A 70 -32.42 -5.77 10.64
C PRO A 70 -30.90 -5.75 10.39
N GLY A 71 -30.37 -4.57 10.12
CA GLY A 71 -28.98 -4.36 9.76
C GLY A 71 -28.71 -4.42 8.26
N ASP A 72 -29.63 -4.97 7.48
CA ASP A 72 -29.63 -5.03 6.00
C ASP A 72 -28.28 -5.43 5.37
N GLY A 73 -27.66 -6.48 5.91
CA GLY A 73 -26.48 -7.09 5.33
C GLY A 73 -25.16 -6.33 5.55
N VAL A 74 -25.14 -5.35 6.44
CA VAL A 74 -23.88 -4.70 6.85
C VAL A 74 -23.93 -4.25 8.30
N VAL A 75 -22.87 -4.54 9.05
CA VAL A 75 -22.65 -4.05 10.42
C VAL A 75 -21.76 -2.83 10.34
N THR A 76 -22.20 -1.71 10.89
CA THR A 76 -21.51 -0.41 10.81
C THR A 76 -21.37 0.22 12.18
N GLY A 77 -20.30 0.94 12.40
CA GLY A 77 -20.06 1.66 13.64
C GLY A 77 -18.62 2.14 13.78
N TYR A 78 -18.19 2.34 15.00
CA TYR A 78 -16.83 2.74 15.34
C TYR A 78 -16.35 2.02 16.60
N GLY A 79 -15.05 2.02 16.78
CA GLY A 79 -14.38 1.48 17.96
C GLY A 79 -12.92 1.92 17.98
N THR A 80 -12.10 1.22 18.75
CA THR A 80 -10.67 1.52 18.81
C THR A 80 -9.82 0.34 18.36
N VAL A 81 -8.64 0.66 17.84
CA VAL A 81 -7.54 -0.27 17.60
C VAL A 81 -6.31 0.27 18.32
N ASN A 82 -5.81 -0.47 19.32
CA ASN A 82 -4.73 -0.01 20.19
C ASN A 82 -5.04 1.38 20.82
N GLY A 83 -6.29 1.58 21.26
CA GLY A 83 -6.79 2.81 21.87
C GLY A 83 -7.08 3.95 20.90
N ARG A 84 -6.93 3.76 19.57
CA ARG A 84 -7.12 4.79 18.55
C ARG A 84 -8.43 4.57 17.80
N LEU A 85 -9.20 5.65 17.63
CA LEU A 85 -10.49 5.64 16.95
C LEU A 85 -10.38 5.20 15.50
N VAL A 86 -11.26 4.28 15.09
CA VAL A 86 -11.50 3.88 13.69
C VAL A 86 -12.99 3.71 13.44
N PHE A 87 -13.42 3.98 12.21
CA PHE A 87 -14.75 3.63 11.73
C PHE A 87 -14.67 2.36 10.92
N VAL A 88 -15.64 1.48 11.07
CA VAL A 88 -15.65 0.17 10.44
C VAL A 88 -17.03 -0.17 9.87
N PHE A 89 -17.04 -0.78 8.71
CA PHE A 89 -18.18 -1.53 8.21
C PHE A 89 -17.76 -2.96 7.88
N SER A 90 -18.63 -3.92 8.15
CA SER A 90 -18.42 -5.34 7.83
C SER A 90 -19.65 -5.87 7.12
N GLN A 91 -19.51 -6.26 5.86
CA GLN A 91 -20.59 -6.82 5.07
C GLN A 91 -20.91 -8.23 5.53
N ASP A 92 -22.20 -8.50 5.72
CA ASP A 92 -22.72 -9.77 6.23
C ASP A 92 -23.23 -10.63 5.08
N PHE A 93 -22.41 -11.54 4.61
CA PHE A 93 -22.75 -12.46 3.52
C PHE A 93 -23.95 -13.38 3.87
N THR A 94 -24.26 -13.57 5.16
CA THR A 94 -25.41 -14.36 5.60
C THR A 94 -26.75 -13.68 5.31
N VAL A 95 -26.73 -12.36 5.06
CA VAL A 95 -27.91 -11.54 4.75
C VAL A 95 -27.88 -11.09 3.30
N PHE A 96 -28.72 -11.69 2.46
CA PHE A 96 -28.81 -11.41 1.03
C PHE A 96 -27.44 -11.47 0.28
N GLY A 97 -26.53 -12.34 0.73
CA GLY A 97 -25.18 -12.43 0.17
C GLY A 97 -24.33 -11.16 0.34
N GLY A 98 -24.61 -10.36 1.37
CA GLY A 98 -23.93 -9.09 1.60
C GLY A 98 -24.18 -8.06 0.49
N SER A 99 -25.20 -8.26 -0.36
CA SER A 99 -25.47 -7.37 -1.50
C SER A 99 -25.88 -5.97 -1.06
N LEU A 100 -25.40 -4.97 -1.79
CA LEU A 100 -25.62 -3.57 -1.46
C LEU A 100 -27.02 -3.10 -1.93
N SER A 101 -27.84 -2.71 -0.98
CA SER A 101 -29.10 -1.98 -1.15
C SER A 101 -28.89 -0.48 -0.97
N GLU A 102 -29.92 0.31 -1.20
CA GLU A 102 -29.94 1.73 -0.84
C GLU A 102 -29.66 1.93 0.66
N SER A 103 -30.38 1.23 1.54
CA SER A 103 -30.21 1.32 3.01
C SER A 103 -28.84 0.83 3.49
N HIS A 104 -28.32 -0.23 2.90
CA HIS A 104 -26.98 -0.73 3.15
C HIS A 104 -25.91 0.35 2.82
N ALA A 105 -26.04 0.99 1.66
CA ALA A 105 -25.14 2.08 1.25
C ALA A 105 -25.26 3.28 2.19
N GLU A 106 -26.46 3.71 2.57
CA GLU A 106 -26.68 4.82 3.51
C GLU A 106 -25.96 4.60 4.85
N LYS A 107 -25.97 3.37 5.36
CA LYS A 107 -25.24 3.01 6.58
C LYS A 107 -23.72 3.19 6.45
N ILE A 108 -23.16 2.71 5.33
CA ILE A 108 -21.72 2.89 5.03
C ILE A 108 -21.41 4.38 4.88
N CYS A 109 -22.17 5.10 4.09
CA CYS A 109 -22.00 6.55 3.88
C CYS A 109 -22.01 7.33 5.20
N LYS A 110 -22.93 7.00 6.11
CA LYS A 110 -23.05 7.64 7.41
C LYS A 110 -21.77 7.53 8.24
N ILE A 111 -21.18 6.35 8.33
CA ILE A 111 -19.93 6.19 9.09
C ILE A 111 -18.76 6.89 8.39
N MET A 112 -18.69 6.87 7.05
CA MET A 112 -17.66 7.58 6.29
C MET A 112 -17.76 9.10 6.49
N ASP A 113 -18.96 9.67 6.46
CA ASP A 113 -19.19 11.09 6.72
C ASP A 113 -18.75 11.49 8.14
N HIS A 114 -18.95 10.63 9.14
CA HIS A 114 -18.48 10.88 10.50
C HIS A 114 -16.97 10.72 10.63
N ALA A 115 -16.39 9.72 9.99
CA ALA A 115 -14.95 9.54 9.94
C ALA A 115 -14.24 10.79 9.39
N LEU A 116 -14.77 11.38 8.32
CA LEU A 116 -14.26 12.63 7.76
C LEU A 116 -14.40 13.82 8.72
N LYS A 117 -15.53 13.93 9.44
CA LYS A 117 -15.76 15.03 10.40
C LYS A 117 -14.80 15.00 11.58
N VAL A 118 -14.48 13.81 12.08
CA VAL A 118 -13.61 13.65 13.26
C VAL A 118 -12.15 13.37 12.91
N GLY A 119 -11.86 13.05 11.64
CA GLY A 119 -10.50 12.71 11.19
C GLY A 119 -10.02 11.35 11.68
N ALA A 120 -10.78 10.28 11.41
CA ALA A 120 -10.43 8.91 11.78
C ALA A 120 -10.43 7.97 10.55
N PRO A 121 -9.59 6.90 10.56
CA PRO A 121 -9.54 5.94 9.46
C PRO A 121 -10.87 5.23 9.23
N VAL A 122 -11.12 4.83 7.97
CA VAL A 122 -12.24 3.99 7.55
C VAL A 122 -11.73 2.62 7.15
N ILE A 123 -12.28 1.58 7.76
CA ILE A 123 -11.92 0.19 7.51
C ILE A 123 -13.13 -0.54 6.94
N GLY A 124 -12.99 -1.07 5.74
CA GLY A 124 -13.99 -1.92 5.11
C GLY A 124 -13.63 -3.40 5.20
N LEU A 125 -14.49 -4.21 5.82
CA LEU A 125 -14.41 -5.67 5.82
C LEU A 125 -15.43 -6.18 4.78
N ASN A 126 -14.93 -6.46 3.58
CA ASN A 126 -15.77 -6.64 2.39
C ASN A 126 -16.07 -8.12 2.15
N ASP A 127 -17.37 -8.44 2.02
CA ASP A 127 -17.87 -9.78 1.72
C ASP A 127 -19.26 -9.66 1.06
N SER A 128 -19.29 -9.41 -0.27
CA SER A 128 -20.51 -9.00 -0.97
C SER A 128 -20.60 -9.59 -2.37
N GLY A 129 -21.79 -10.07 -2.71
CA GLY A 129 -22.13 -10.50 -4.06
C GLY A 129 -22.34 -9.35 -5.06
N GLY A 130 -22.23 -8.10 -4.66
CA GLY A 130 -22.41 -6.94 -5.53
C GLY A 130 -23.73 -6.19 -5.29
N ALA A 131 -24.31 -5.63 -6.34
CA ALA A 131 -25.57 -4.89 -6.27
C ALA A 131 -26.75 -5.79 -5.93
N ARG A 132 -27.67 -5.34 -5.08
CA ARG A 132 -28.95 -6.02 -4.82
C ARG A 132 -29.88 -5.82 -6.01
N ILE A 133 -29.96 -6.83 -6.86
CA ILE A 133 -30.66 -6.77 -8.16
C ILE A 133 -32.13 -6.37 -8.00
N GLN A 134 -32.78 -6.82 -6.93
CA GLN A 134 -34.19 -6.55 -6.62
C GLN A 134 -34.49 -5.05 -6.42
N GLU A 135 -33.49 -4.25 -6.08
CA GLU A 135 -33.62 -2.80 -5.90
C GLU A 135 -33.27 -1.99 -7.15
N GLY A 136 -32.78 -2.66 -8.21
CA GLY A 136 -32.51 -2.01 -9.48
C GLY A 136 -31.53 -0.83 -9.37
N VAL A 137 -31.91 0.32 -9.94
CA VAL A 137 -31.05 1.52 -10.00
C VAL A 137 -30.78 2.14 -8.62
N ALA A 138 -31.61 1.90 -7.61
CA ALA A 138 -31.36 2.39 -6.24
C ALA A 138 -30.09 1.79 -5.64
N SER A 139 -29.81 0.50 -5.91
CA SER A 139 -28.55 -0.12 -5.53
C SER A 139 -27.34 0.54 -6.22
N LEU A 140 -27.45 0.88 -7.51
CA LEU A 140 -26.38 1.57 -8.23
C LEU A 140 -26.16 2.99 -7.70
N ALA A 141 -27.23 3.71 -7.38
CA ALA A 141 -27.13 5.02 -6.71
C ALA A 141 -26.40 4.90 -5.37
N GLY A 142 -26.72 3.88 -4.58
CA GLY A 142 -26.01 3.59 -3.33
C GLY A 142 -24.51 3.37 -3.53
N TYR A 143 -24.08 2.63 -4.55
CA TYR A 143 -22.67 2.50 -4.89
C TYR A 143 -22.03 3.85 -5.23
N ALA A 144 -22.67 4.67 -6.06
CA ALA A 144 -22.18 5.98 -6.44
C ALA A 144 -21.97 6.90 -5.22
N GLU A 145 -22.89 6.85 -4.24
CA GLU A 145 -22.80 7.58 -2.98
C GLU A 145 -21.56 7.14 -2.14
N VAL A 146 -21.27 5.85 -2.11
CA VAL A 146 -20.06 5.33 -1.45
C VAL A 146 -18.81 5.76 -2.21
N PHE A 147 -18.80 5.65 -3.54
CA PHE A 147 -17.64 6.05 -4.37
C PHE A 147 -17.30 7.52 -4.21
N GLN A 148 -18.31 8.39 -4.19
CA GLN A 148 -18.12 9.83 -3.98
C GLN A 148 -17.42 10.09 -2.64
N ARG A 149 -17.80 9.37 -1.58
CA ARG A 149 -17.16 9.49 -0.27
C ARG A 149 -15.74 8.92 -0.23
N ASN A 150 -15.46 7.83 -0.95
CA ASN A 150 -14.09 7.35 -1.11
C ASN A 150 -13.19 8.43 -1.72
N VAL A 151 -13.67 9.13 -2.75
CA VAL A 151 -12.92 10.22 -3.41
C VAL A 151 -12.71 11.38 -2.44
N MET A 152 -13.73 11.80 -1.71
CA MET A 152 -13.61 12.91 -0.74
C MET A 152 -12.71 12.56 0.45
N ALA A 153 -12.65 11.29 0.85
CA ALA A 153 -11.81 10.81 1.94
C ALA A 153 -10.34 10.59 1.51
N SER A 154 -10.08 10.47 0.22
CA SER A 154 -8.74 10.20 -0.32
C SER A 154 -7.75 11.30 0.07
N GLY A 155 -6.66 10.90 0.74
CA GLY A 155 -5.65 11.82 1.27
C GLY A 155 -6.11 12.64 2.48
N VAL A 156 -7.30 12.38 3.03
CA VAL A 156 -7.83 13.06 4.24
C VAL A 156 -7.78 12.13 5.45
N VAL A 157 -8.34 10.94 5.31
CA VAL A 157 -8.26 9.86 6.31
C VAL A 157 -7.80 8.57 5.63
N PRO A 158 -6.99 7.72 6.28
CA PRO A 158 -6.63 6.42 5.72
C PRO A 158 -7.88 5.57 5.47
N GLN A 159 -7.93 4.96 4.29
CA GLN A 159 -8.99 4.04 3.89
C GLN A 159 -8.37 2.68 3.57
N ILE A 160 -8.82 1.62 4.23
CA ILE A 160 -8.28 0.27 4.06
C ILE A 160 -9.42 -0.69 3.80
N SER A 161 -9.27 -1.50 2.77
CA SER A 161 -10.21 -2.58 2.42
C SER A 161 -9.57 -3.94 2.68
N LEU A 162 -10.24 -4.77 3.47
CA LEU A 162 -9.90 -6.17 3.65
C LEU A 162 -11.01 -7.01 3.00
N ILE A 163 -10.66 -7.73 1.93
CA ILE A 163 -11.59 -8.56 1.17
C ILE A 163 -11.59 -9.96 1.80
N MET A 164 -12.72 -10.34 2.37
CA MET A 164 -12.89 -11.55 3.17
C MET A 164 -13.91 -12.54 2.58
N GLY A 165 -14.31 -12.30 1.36
CA GLY A 165 -15.23 -13.13 0.60
C GLY A 165 -15.36 -12.63 -0.83
N PRO A 166 -16.43 -13.00 -1.55
CA PRO A 166 -16.72 -12.43 -2.86
C PRO A 166 -16.78 -10.90 -2.83
N CYS A 167 -16.23 -10.29 -3.87
CA CYS A 167 -16.32 -8.85 -4.13
C CYS A 167 -16.44 -8.69 -5.65
N ALA A 168 -17.66 -8.58 -6.17
CA ALA A 168 -17.92 -8.68 -7.61
C ALA A 168 -18.71 -7.47 -8.13
N GLY A 169 -18.54 -7.16 -9.40
CA GLY A 169 -19.22 -6.07 -10.08
C GLY A 169 -18.94 -4.71 -9.45
N GLY A 170 -19.98 -3.95 -9.15
CA GLY A 170 -19.85 -2.63 -8.52
C GLY A 170 -19.09 -2.63 -7.19
N ALA A 171 -19.08 -3.75 -6.47
CA ALA A 171 -18.40 -3.88 -5.18
C ALA A 171 -16.86 -3.71 -5.25
N VAL A 172 -16.23 -3.90 -6.41
CA VAL A 172 -14.76 -3.83 -6.54
C VAL A 172 -14.24 -2.39 -6.60
N TYR A 173 -15.05 -1.43 -7.02
CA TYR A 173 -14.56 -0.07 -7.29
C TYR A 173 -14.32 0.74 -6.01
N SER A 174 -15.13 0.55 -4.97
CA SER A 174 -14.88 1.19 -3.67
C SER A 174 -13.52 0.75 -3.09
N PRO A 175 -13.22 -0.56 -2.95
CA PRO A 175 -11.87 -1.00 -2.56
C PRO A 175 -10.76 -0.47 -3.46
N ALA A 176 -10.96 -0.43 -4.77
CA ALA A 176 -9.96 0.06 -5.72
C ALA A 176 -9.58 1.54 -5.52
N MET A 177 -10.46 2.33 -4.91
CA MET A 177 -10.22 3.74 -4.56
C MET A 177 -9.65 3.92 -3.15
N THR A 178 -9.62 2.89 -2.32
CA THR A 178 -9.00 2.95 -1.00
C THR A 178 -7.47 2.94 -1.08
N ASP A 179 -6.79 3.24 0.02
CA ASP A 179 -5.33 3.35 0.03
C ASP A 179 -4.64 2.00 -0.07
N PHE A 180 -5.19 0.97 0.61
CA PHE A 180 -4.65 -0.39 0.62
C PHE A 180 -5.77 -1.43 0.52
N ILE A 181 -5.48 -2.51 -0.20
CA ILE A 181 -6.37 -3.66 -0.35
C ILE A 181 -5.65 -4.92 0.14
N PHE A 182 -6.22 -5.55 1.15
CA PHE A 182 -5.76 -6.85 1.65
C PHE A 182 -6.80 -7.92 1.30
N MET A 183 -6.35 -9.14 1.07
CA MET A 183 -7.23 -10.26 0.68
C MET A 183 -6.95 -11.51 1.53
N VAL A 184 -7.97 -12.35 1.68
CA VAL A 184 -7.84 -13.68 2.28
C VAL A 184 -7.77 -14.72 1.17
N LYS A 185 -6.76 -15.60 1.20
CA LYS A 185 -6.57 -16.66 0.20
C LYS A 185 -7.75 -17.65 0.19
N ASP A 186 -8.01 -18.24 -0.94
CA ASP A 186 -8.99 -19.31 -1.17
C ASP A 186 -10.45 -19.01 -0.76
N SER A 187 -10.72 -17.84 -0.20
CA SER A 187 -12.07 -17.44 0.24
C SER A 187 -12.50 -16.09 -0.28
N SER A 188 -11.58 -15.25 -0.75
CA SER A 188 -11.89 -13.93 -1.28
C SER A 188 -11.54 -13.79 -2.76
N TYR A 189 -12.41 -13.08 -3.48
CA TYR A 189 -12.28 -12.88 -4.91
C TYR A 189 -12.69 -11.45 -5.26
N MET A 190 -11.95 -10.83 -6.18
CA MET A 190 -12.29 -9.55 -6.79
C MET A 190 -12.31 -9.69 -8.30
N PHE A 191 -13.43 -9.37 -8.95
CA PHE A 191 -13.52 -9.30 -10.41
C PHE A 191 -14.70 -8.43 -10.85
N VAL A 192 -14.59 -7.82 -12.01
CA VAL A 192 -15.68 -7.05 -12.61
C VAL A 192 -16.87 -7.96 -12.93
N THR A 193 -16.58 -9.12 -13.52
CA THR A 193 -17.57 -10.19 -13.78
C THR A 193 -16.96 -11.54 -13.46
N GLY A 194 -17.79 -12.47 -12.95
CA GLY A 194 -17.33 -13.80 -12.57
C GLY A 194 -17.00 -14.72 -13.76
N PRO A 195 -16.43 -15.91 -13.46
CA PRO A 195 -15.97 -16.88 -14.48
C PRO A 195 -17.03 -17.27 -15.52
N ASP A 196 -18.30 -17.39 -15.13
CA ASP A 196 -19.40 -17.77 -16.05
C ASP A 196 -19.63 -16.71 -17.14
N VAL A 197 -19.57 -15.43 -16.76
CA VAL A 197 -19.70 -14.31 -17.73
C VAL A 197 -18.46 -14.26 -18.63
N VAL A 198 -17.26 -14.42 -18.09
CA VAL A 198 -16.01 -14.49 -18.85
C VAL A 198 -16.11 -15.60 -19.89
N LYS A 199 -16.52 -16.81 -19.49
CA LYS A 199 -16.72 -17.95 -20.40
C LYS A 199 -17.72 -17.66 -21.52
N THR A 200 -18.81 -16.97 -21.19
CA THR A 200 -19.87 -16.65 -22.18
C THR A 200 -19.40 -15.60 -23.19
N VAL A 201 -18.65 -14.59 -22.73
CA VAL A 201 -18.30 -13.42 -23.57
C VAL A 201 -16.97 -13.62 -24.31
N THR A 202 -15.93 -14.14 -23.61
CA THR A 202 -14.58 -14.26 -24.17
C THR A 202 -14.20 -15.71 -24.54
N HIS A 203 -15.05 -16.68 -24.17
CA HIS A 203 -14.83 -18.13 -24.34
C HIS A 203 -13.62 -18.67 -23.54
N GLU A 204 -13.10 -17.89 -22.59
CA GLU A 204 -12.06 -18.34 -21.67
C GLU A 204 -12.66 -19.18 -20.53
N THR A 205 -11.99 -20.25 -20.16
CA THR A 205 -12.37 -21.07 -19.01
C THR A 205 -11.36 -20.84 -17.89
N VAL A 206 -11.81 -20.20 -16.81
CA VAL A 206 -11.00 -19.85 -15.64
C VAL A 206 -11.78 -20.14 -14.36
N THR A 207 -11.08 -20.46 -13.30
CA THR A 207 -11.66 -20.56 -11.95
C THR A 207 -11.76 -19.16 -11.33
N ALA A 208 -12.56 -19.01 -10.27
CA ALA A 208 -12.64 -17.76 -9.52
C ALA A 208 -11.28 -17.33 -8.93
N GLU A 209 -10.50 -18.31 -8.45
CA GLU A 209 -9.15 -18.08 -7.90
C GLU A 209 -8.17 -17.60 -8.99
N GLU A 210 -8.17 -18.23 -10.16
CA GLU A 210 -7.32 -17.82 -11.28
C GLU A 210 -7.69 -16.45 -11.83
N LEU A 211 -8.99 -16.11 -11.87
CA LEU A 211 -9.49 -14.85 -12.41
C LEU A 211 -9.22 -13.68 -11.46
N GLY A 212 -9.54 -13.85 -10.18
CA GLY A 212 -9.53 -12.75 -9.23
C GLY A 212 -9.28 -13.15 -7.78
N GLY A 213 -8.60 -14.26 -7.53
CA GLY A 213 -8.20 -14.66 -6.19
C GLY A 213 -7.07 -13.81 -5.60
N ALA A 214 -6.81 -13.99 -4.32
CA ALA A 214 -5.83 -13.21 -3.58
C ALA A 214 -4.43 -13.28 -4.20
N VAL A 215 -3.98 -14.47 -4.59
CA VAL A 215 -2.66 -14.67 -5.22
C VAL A 215 -2.58 -13.96 -6.58
N THR A 216 -3.63 -14.03 -7.39
CA THR A 216 -3.68 -13.34 -8.69
C THR A 216 -3.54 -11.83 -8.52
N HIS A 217 -4.28 -11.24 -7.58
CA HIS A 217 -4.26 -9.79 -7.37
C HIS A 217 -3.00 -9.28 -6.67
N THR A 218 -2.36 -10.10 -5.84
CA THR A 218 -1.10 -9.70 -5.17
C THR A 218 0.16 -10.00 -5.98
N SER A 219 0.08 -10.76 -7.09
CA SER A 219 1.27 -11.11 -7.87
C SER A 219 1.22 -10.70 -9.33
N LYS A 220 0.02 -10.72 -9.97
CA LYS A 220 -0.12 -10.43 -11.41
C LYS A 220 -0.67 -9.02 -11.68
N SER A 221 -1.78 -8.67 -11.06
CA SER A 221 -2.45 -7.38 -11.35
C SER A 221 -1.96 -6.22 -10.49
N GLY A 222 -1.44 -6.50 -9.29
CA GLY A 222 -1.06 -5.48 -8.32
C GLY A 222 -2.26 -4.71 -7.75
N VAL A 223 -3.47 -5.23 -7.87
CA VAL A 223 -4.69 -4.62 -7.31
C VAL A 223 -4.72 -4.75 -5.80
N ALA A 224 -4.30 -5.90 -5.27
CA ALA A 224 -4.19 -6.11 -3.83
C ALA A 224 -2.73 -6.03 -3.37
N ASP A 225 -2.54 -5.52 -2.15
CA ASP A 225 -1.22 -5.30 -1.56
C ASP A 225 -0.72 -6.52 -0.77
N LEU A 226 -1.61 -7.21 -0.07
CA LEU A 226 -1.26 -8.37 0.76
C LEU A 226 -2.33 -9.45 0.71
N ALA A 227 -1.90 -10.70 0.86
CA ALA A 227 -2.74 -11.89 0.99
C ALA A 227 -2.40 -12.66 2.26
N PHE A 228 -3.43 -13.10 2.98
CA PHE A 228 -3.32 -13.83 4.25
C PHE A 228 -4.03 -15.18 4.17
N GLU A 229 -3.60 -16.13 4.99
CA GLU A 229 -4.09 -17.51 4.92
C GLU A 229 -5.54 -17.67 5.39
N ASN A 230 -6.00 -16.81 6.33
CA ASN A 230 -7.35 -16.89 6.89
C ASN A 230 -7.80 -15.54 7.48
N ASP A 231 -9.09 -15.47 7.84
CA ASP A 231 -9.72 -14.28 8.42
C ASP A 231 -9.00 -13.79 9.69
N VAL A 232 -8.56 -14.71 10.55
CA VAL A 232 -7.93 -14.36 11.85
C VAL A 232 -6.57 -13.70 11.61
N GLU A 233 -5.72 -14.31 10.79
CA GLU A 233 -4.42 -13.75 10.44
C GLU A 233 -4.58 -12.38 9.79
N ALA A 234 -5.49 -12.27 8.81
CA ALA A 234 -5.76 -11.02 8.11
C ALA A 234 -6.14 -9.88 9.06
N LEU A 235 -7.04 -10.14 10.02
CA LEU A 235 -7.47 -9.14 10.99
C LEU A 235 -6.36 -8.75 11.97
N LEU A 236 -5.55 -9.70 12.43
CA LEU A 236 -4.40 -9.42 13.30
C LEU A 236 -3.34 -8.58 12.58
N GLN A 237 -3.03 -8.90 11.31
CA GLN A 237 -2.10 -8.11 10.52
C GLN A 237 -2.67 -6.73 10.16
N LEU A 238 -3.98 -6.62 9.95
CA LEU A 238 -4.64 -5.34 9.77
C LEU A 238 -4.51 -4.44 11.02
N ARG A 239 -4.69 -5.00 12.22
CA ARG A 239 -4.44 -4.27 13.48
C ARG A 239 -3.00 -3.76 13.56
N ARG A 240 -2.02 -4.63 13.25
CA ARG A 240 -0.60 -4.25 13.19
C ARG A 240 -0.34 -3.14 12.18
N PHE A 241 -0.97 -3.24 11.01
CA PHE A 241 -0.81 -2.26 9.94
C PHE A 241 -1.34 -0.87 10.34
N VAL A 242 -2.55 -0.79 10.89
CA VAL A 242 -3.15 0.47 11.35
C VAL A 242 -2.26 1.19 12.37
N ASP A 243 -1.45 0.46 13.11
CA ASP A 243 -0.53 1.03 14.10
C ASP A 243 0.64 1.83 13.50
N PHE A 244 0.96 1.63 12.23
CA PHE A 244 1.94 2.45 11.50
C PHE A 244 1.37 3.77 10.97
N LEU A 245 0.03 3.92 10.91
CA LEU A 245 -0.62 5.01 10.21
C LEU A 245 -1.07 6.13 11.17
N PRO A 246 -1.10 7.40 10.73
CA PRO A 246 -1.77 8.46 11.47
C PRO A 246 -3.29 8.29 11.40
N ALA A 247 -4.03 9.03 12.24
CA ALA A 247 -5.48 9.02 12.18
C ALA A 247 -6.01 9.77 10.92
N ASN A 248 -5.30 10.81 10.50
CA ASN A 248 -5.69 11.66 9.39
C ASN A 248 -4.48 12.46 8.84
N ASN A 249 -4.70 13.25 7.80
CA ASN A 249 -3.65 14.04 7.14
C ASN A 249 -3.14 15.26 7.94
N ARG A 250 -3.71 15.56 9.10
CA ARG A 250 -3.28 16.66 9.98
C ARG A 250 -2.41 16.19 11.14
N GLU A 251 -2.35 14.88 11.36
CA GLU A 251 -1.58 14.26 12.42
C GLU A 251 -0.36 13.53 11.88
N LYS A 252 0.60 13.28 12.75
CA LYS A 252 1.72 12.38 12.48
C LYS A 252 1.37 10.98 12.96
N PRO A 253 2.00 9.93 12.41
CA PRO A 253 1.87 8.58 12.95
C PRO A 253 2.19 8.51 14.44
N PRO A 254 1.61 7.56 15.19
CA PRO A 254 1.92 7.40 16.61
C PRO A 254 3.38 7.00 16.81
N VAL A 255 4.01 7.58 17.82
CA VAL A 255 5.36 7.18 18.25
C VAL A 255 5.25 5.95 19.15
N ARG A 256 6.01 4.91 18.84
CA ARG A 256 6.06 3.68 19.64
C ARG A 256 7.38 3.58 20.39
N PRO A 257 7.36 3.17 21.66
CA PRO A 257 8.60 2.94 22.40
C PRO A 257 9.47 1.89 21.71
N THR A 258 10.77 2.16 21.62
CA THR A 258 11.78 1.21 21.14
C THR A 258 12.95 1.18 22.13
N LYS A 259 13.62 0.04 22.22
CA LYS A 259 14.90 -0.11 22.91
C LYS A 259 16.09 0.02 21.96
N ASP A 260 15.82 0.14 20.67
CA ASP A 260 16.84 0.19 19.63
C ASP A 260 17.44 1.61 19.56
N ALA A 261 18.69 1.74 19.93
CA ALA A 261 19.36 3.04 20.05
C ALA A 261 19.47 3.74 18.67
N ALA A 262 19.23 5.05 18.65
CA ALA A 262 19.35 5.86 17.42
C ALA A 262 20.77 5.88 16.84
N ASP A 263 21.78 5.80 17.70
CA ASP A 263 23.19 5.82 17.34
C ASP A 263 23.83 4.43 17.19
N ARG A 264 23.01 3.37 17.22
CA ARG A 264 23.47 1.99 17.00
C ARG A 264 24.25 1.89 15.68
N ILE A 265 25.40 1.27 15.77
CA ILE A 265 26.27 0.96 14.64
C ILE A 265 26.09 -0.50 14.24
N GLU A 266 25.92 -0.75 12.93
CA GLU A 266 25.71 -2.10 12.39
C GLU A 266 26.90 -2.49 11.49
N LEU A 267 27.95 -3.04 12.10
CA LEU A 267 29.20 -3.37 11.40
C LEU A 267 29.03 -4.35 10.23
N SER A 268 28.01 -5.20 10.27
CA SER A 268 27.75 -6.14 9.19
C SER A 268 27.35 -5.49 7.86
N LEU A 269 26.97 -4.21 7.88
CA LEU A 269 26.70 -3.44 6.66
C LEU A 269 27.97 -3.11 5.86
N ASP A 270 29.14 -3.09 6.49
CA ASP A 270 30.41 -2.80 5.79
C ASP A 270 30.79 -3.89 4.79
N THR A 271 30.22 -5.08 4.93
CA THR A 271 30.47 -6.23 4.04
C THR A 271 29.24 -6.68 3.27
N LEU A 272 28.13 -5.93 3.35
CA LEU A 272 26.87 -6.29 2.69
C LEU A 272 26.97 -6.25 1.15
N ILE A 273 27.66 -5.24 0.62
CA ILE A 273 27.83 -5.08 -0.83
C ILE A 273 28.94 -6.01 -1.30
N PRO A 274 28.67 -6.94 -2.25
CA PRO A 274 29.70 -7.78 -2.83
C PRO A 274 30.76 -6.98 -3.58
N GLU A 275 32.01 -7.40 -3.52
CA GLU A 275 33.11 -6.80 -4.30
C GLU A 275 32.84 -6.85 -5.81
N ASN A 276 32.25 -7.93 -6.29
CA ASN A 276 31.83 -8.04 -7.68
C ASN A 276 30.55 -7.19 -7.92
N PRO A 277 30.62 -6.13 -8.73
CA PRO A 277 29.49 -5.21 -8.96
C PRO A 277 28.29 -5.86 -9.67
N ASN A 278 28.47 -7.05 -10.26
CA ASN A 278 27.41 -7.80 -10.92
C ASN A 278 26.76 -8.84 -10.00
N LYS A 279 27.31 -9.09 -8.80
CA LYS A 279 26.72 -10.01 -7.84
C LYS A 279 25.59 -9.28 -7.07
N PRO A 280 24.34 -9.82 -7.09
CA PRO A 280 23.25 -9.23 -6.34
C PRO A 280 23.41 -9.46 -4.83
N TYR A 281 22.74 -8.63 -4.05
CA TYR A 281 22.54 -8.80 -2.61
C TYR A 281 21.08 -8.47 -2.27
N ASP A 282 20.62 -8.92 -1.10
CA ASP A 282 19.26 -8.66 -0.66
C ASP A 282 19.16 -7.31 0.07
N MET A 283 18.48 -6.35 -0.54
CA MET A 283 18.28 -5.03 0.06
C MET A 283 17.40 -5.10 1.33
N LYS A 284 16.59 -6.13 1.51
CA LYS A 284 15.81 -6.34 2.73
C LYS A 284 16.69 -6.53 3.96
N GLU A 285 17.87 -7.16 3.78
CA GLU A 285 18.84 -7.32 4.86
C GLU A 285 19.29 -5.95 5.40
N LEU A 286 19.57 -5.00 4.51
CA LEU A 286 19.90 -3.62 4.91
C LEU A 286 18.74 -2.97 5.64
N ILE A 287 17.52 -3.07 5.12
CA ILE A 287 16.31 -2.48 5.73
C ILE A 287 16.14 -2.99 7.14
N LEU A 288 16.16 -4.31 7.34
CA LEU A 288 15.98 -4.94 8.65
C LEU A 288 17.07 -4.56 9.66
N LYS A 289 18.30 -4.35 9.20
CA LYS A 289 19.42 -3.91 10.04
C LYS A 289 19.37 -2.44 10.43
N VAL A 290 18.57 -1.63 9.75
CA VAL A 290 18.49 -0.17 9.96
C VAL A 290 17.25 0.23 10.76
N VAL A 291 16.10 -0.39 10.51
CA VAL A 291 14.85 -0.07 11.23
C VAL A 291 14.89 -0.52 12.69
N ASP A 292 14.03 0.09 13.50
CA ASP A 292 13.86 -0.30 14.90
C ASP A 292 13.43 -1.76 15.02
N ASP A 293 14.08 -2.50 15.93
CA ASP A 293 13.74 -3.88 16.30
C ASP A 293 13.64 -4.86 15.11
N ALA A 294 14.23 -4.53 13.95
CA ALA A 294 14.08 -5.23 12.67
C ALA A 294 12.60 -5.41 12.24
N ASP A 295 11.71 -4.50 12.69
CA ASP A 295 10.28 -4.54 12.39
C ASP A 295 9.98 -3.77 11.10
N PHE A 296 9.74 -4.53 10.03
CA PHE A 296 9.40 -4.01 8.70
C PHE A 296 8.10 -4.62 8.20
N PHE A 297 7.13 -3.77 7.88
CA PHE A 297 5.86 -4.17 7.27
C PHE A 297 5.90 -3.91 5.77
N GLU A 298 6.27 -4.94 5.00
CA GLU A 298 6.40 -4.84 3.55
C GLU A 298 5.02 -4.77 2.88
N ILE A 299 4.86 -3.86 1.91
CA ILE A 299 3.67 -3.70 1.08
C ILE A 299 3.93 -4.27 -0.31
N ALA A 300 3.00 -5.07 -0.80
CA ALA A 300 3.05 -5.74 -2.11
C ALA A 300 4.37 -6.52 -2.35
N PRO A 301 4.78 -7.43 -1.44
CA PRO A 301 6.05 -8.15 -1.55
C PRO A 301 6.14 -9.05 -2.78
N THR A 302 5.01 -9.53 -3.30
CA THR A 302 4.92 -10.45 -4.44
C THR A 302 4.64 -9.76 -5.78
N TYR A 303 4.39 -8.44 -5.76
CA TYR A 303 4.20 -7.63 -6.97
C TYR A 303 5.38 -6.69 -7.17
N ALA A 304 5.88 -6.59 -8.41
CA ALA A 304 7.02 -5.74 -8.77
C ALA A 304 8.17 -5.88 -7.76
N GLY A 305 8.69 -7.11 -7.60
CA GLY A 305 9.70 -7.44 -6.59
C GLY A 305 11.06 -6.75 -6.77
N ASN A 306 11.29 -6.09 -7.90
CA ASN A 306 12.45 -5.24 -8.19
C ASN A 306 12.45 -3.91 -7.40
N ILE A 307 11.33 -3.57 -6.76
CA ILE A 307 11.24 -2.46 -5.79
C ILE A 307 10.54 -2.92 -4.51
N ILE A 308 11.10 -2.52 -3.38
CA ILE A 308 10.57 -2.79 -2.04
C ILE A 308 9.88 -1.53 -1.56
N THR A 309 8.67 -1.66 -1.04
CA THR A 309 7.92 -0.60 -0.37
C THR A 309 7.38 -1.13 0.96
N GLY A 310 7.36 -0.32 1.99
CA GLY A 310 6.82 -0.75 3.28
C GLY A 310 7.05 0.26 4.39
N PHE A 311 6.58 -0.07 5.57
CA PHE A 311 6.68 0.76 6.76
C PHE A 311 7.64 0.13 7.77
N GLY A 312 8.51 0.94 8.32
CA GLY A 312 9.33 0.63 9.48
C GLY A 312 9.25 1.77 10.48
N ARG A 313 10.04 1.69 11.54
CA ARG A 313 10.18 2.78 12.50
C ARG A 313 11.63 3.16 12.69
N MET A 314 11.85 4.45 12.96
CA MET A 314 13.14 5.03 13.33
C MET A 314 12.92 5.87 14.58
N GLU A 315 13.55 5.49 15.70
CA GLU A 315 13.31 6.10 17.01
C GLU A 315 11.81 6.11 17.41
N GLY A 316 11.12 5.02 17.10
CA GLY A 316 9.69 4.84 17.34
C GLY A 316 8.76 5.54 16.37
N GLN A 317 9.25 6.37 15.46
CA GLN A 317 8.47 7.09 14.47
C GLN A 317 8.34 6.29 13.18
N THR A 318 7.13 6.18 12.64
CA THR A 318 6.89 5.52 11.35
C THR A 318 7.61 6.25 10.23
N VAL A 319 8.28 5.47 9.38
CA VAL A 319 8.86 5.91 8.11
C VAL A 319 8.39 5.01 6.98
N GLY A 320 8.17 5.59 5.81
CA GLY A 320 7.97 4.85 4.57
C GLY A 320 9.33 4.53 3.95
N ILE A 321 9.54 3.28 3.58
CA ILE A 321 10.77 2.80 2.96
C ILE A 321 10.50 2.47 1.50
N VAL A 322 11.33 3.01 0.60
CA VAL A 322 11.34 2.66 -0.82
C VAL A 322 12.77 2.25 -1.18
N ALA A 323 12.94 1.07 -1.74
CA ALA A 323 14.27 0.57 -2.05
C ALA A 323 14.30 -0.26 -3.33
N ASN A 324 15.35 -0.15 -4.12
CA ASN A 324 15.58 -1.06 -5.23
C ASN A 324 15.98 -2.44 -4.69
N GLN A 325 15.52 -3.52 -5.34
CA GLN A 325 15.93 -4.89 -4.99
C GLN A 325 16.85 -5.47 -6.07
N PRO A 326 18.17 -5.48 -5.84
CA PRO A 326 19.13 -5.96 -6.84
C PRO A 326 18.95 -7.44 -7.23
N MET A 327 18.31 -8.24 -6.38
CA MET A 327 18.04 -9.65 -6.66
C MET A 327 17.00 -9.87 -7.76
N VAL A 328 16.18 -8.85 -8.05
CA VAL A 328 15.12 -8.93 -9.07
C VAL A 328 15.38 -7.87 -10.13
N LEU A 329 15.51 -8.27 -11.39
CA LEU A 329 15.81 -7.39 -12.52
C LEU A 329 16.99 -6.43 -12.27
N ALA A 330 17.97 -6.87 -11.47
CA ALA A 330 19.12 -6.06 -11.03
C ALA A 330 18.74 -4.71 -10.36
N GLY A 331 17.52 -4.57 -9.87
CA GLY A 331 16.99 -3.32 -9.30
C GLY A 331 16.52 -2.30 -10.35
N CYS A 332 16.43 -2.66 -11.64
CA CYS A 332 15.90 -1.76 -12.66
C CYS A 332 14.47 -1.32 -12.34
N LEU A 333 14.12 -0.10 -12.73
CA LEU A 333 12.74 0.38 -12.72
C LEU A 333 12.03 -0.07 -13.99
N ASP A 334 10.83 -0.62 -13.83
CA ASP A 334 9.91 -0.97 -14.91
C ASP A 334 8.54 -0.31 -14.68
N ILE A 335 7.57 -0.64 -15.52
CA ILE A 335 6.21 -0.10 -15.42
C ILE A 335 5.62 -0.38 -14.03
N ASP A 336 5.68 -1.61 -13.58
CA ASP A 336 5.01 -2.05 -12.36
C ASP A 336 5.69 -1.51 -11.10
N SER A 337 7.01 -1.53 -11.04
CA SER A 337 7.77 -0.94 -9.93
C SER A 337 7.59 0.59 -9.84
N SER A 338 7.51 1.27 -10.98
CA SER A 338 7.22 2.70 -11.04
C SER A 338 5.84 3.03 -10.48
N ARG A 339 4.82 2.26 -10.85
CA ARG A 339 3.44 2.42 -10.34
C ARG A 339 3.34 2.12 -8.86
N LYS A 340 3.90 0.99 -8.41
CA LYS A 340 3.94 0.57 -7.00
C LYS A 340 4.59 1.64 -6.12
N ALA A 341 5.79 2.08 -6.47
CA ALA A 341 6.51 3.07 -5.69
C ALA A 341 5.84 4.46 -5.73
N ALA A 342 5.33 4.90 -6.87
CA ALA A 342 4.62 6.18 -6.99
C ALA A 342 3.38 6.24 -6.08
N ARG A 343 2.57 5.18 -6.07
CA ARG A 343 1.39 5.07 -5.19
C ARG A 343 1.79 5.14 -3.72
N PHE A 344 2.84 4.41 -3.34
CA PHE A 344 3.34 4.37 -1.97
C PHE A 344 3.91 5.73 -1.51
N VAL A 345 4.72 6.38 -2.33
CA VAL A 345 5.27 7.73 -2.04
C VAL A 345 4.15 8.75 -1.84
N ARG A 346 3.14 8.74 -2.71
CA ARG A 346 1.99 9.65 -2.58
C ARG A 346 1.18 9.40 -1.30
N PHE A 347 1.00 8.14 -0.92
CA PHE A 347 0.37 7.81 0.36
C PHE A 347 1.17 8.38 1.55
N CYS A 348 2.47 8.15 1.58
CA CYS A 348 3.32 8.67 2.64
C CYS A 348 3.26 10.20 2.73
N ASP A 349 3.29 10.88 1.59
CA ASP A 349 3.18 12.35 1.55
C ASP A 349 1.83 12.85 2.04
N ALA A 350 0.73 12.21 1.61
CA ALA A 350 -0.62 12.57 2.04
C ALA A 350 -0.82 12.44 3.55
N PHE A 351 -0.10 11.52 4.20
CA PHE A 351 -0.28 11.18 5.61
C PHE A 351 0.93 11.49 6.50
N ASN A 352 1.75 12.46 6.11
CA ASN A 352 2.86 12.99 6.92
C ASN A 352 3.89 11.94 7.35
N ILE A 353 4.11 10.91 6.55
CA ILE A 353 5.05 9.83 6.81
C ILE A 353 6.38 10.15 6.09
N PRO A 354 7.48 10.38 6.82
CA PRO A 354 8.79 10.61 6.22
C PRO A 354 9.24 9.43 5.36
N LEU A 355 10.01 9.71 4.30
CA LEU A 355 10.51 8.71 3.38
C LEU A 355 12.01 8.48 3.56
N VAL A 356 12.39 7.20 3.63
CA VAL A 356 13.77 6.72 3.54
C VAL A 356 13.92 5.90 2.27
N THR A 357 14.82 6.30 1.40
CA THR A 357 15.03 5.65 0.10
C THR A 357 16.42 5.03 0.04
N PHE A 358 16.51 3.74 -0.29
CA PHE A 358 17.77 3.04 -0.56
C PHE A 358 17.90 2.78 -2.05
N VAL A 359 19.02 3.23 -2.65
CA VAL A 359 19.21 3.25 -4.10
C VAL A 359 20.30 2.30 -4.52
N ASP A 360 19.94 1.35 -5.36
CA ASP A 360 20.83 0.54 -6.19
C ASP A 360 20.10 0.25 -7.52
N VAL A 361 20.20 1.19 -8.47
CA VAL A 361 19.40 1.19 -9.70
C VAL A 361 20.29 1.43 -10.93
N PRO A 362 20.37 0.45 -11.86
CA PRO A 362 21.14 0.60 -13.07
C PRO A 362 20.43 1.40 -14.18
N GLY A 363 19.14 1.66 -14.03
CA GLY A 363 18.33 2.38 -15.02
C GLY A 363 16.88 1.93 -15.05
N PHE A 364 16.17 2.45 -16.03
CA PHE A 364 14.87 1.89 -16.43
C PHE A 364 15.08 0.65 -17.29
N LEU A 365 14.19 -0.34 -17.15
CA LEU A 365 14.24 -1.59 -17.90
C LEU A 365 13.99 -1.33 -19.39
N PRO A 366 14.94 -1.66 -20.29
CA PRO A 366 14.73 -1.47 -21.74
C PRO A 366 13.88 -2.60 -22.32
N GLY A 367 13.36 -2.38 -23.52
CA GLY A 367 12.71 -3.39 -24.34
C GLY A 367 11.33 -2.97 -24.85
N THR A 368 10.91 -3.60 -25.94
CA THR A 368 9.66 -3.26 -26.65
C THR A 368 8.43 -3.42 -25.76
N ALA A 369 8.37 -4.42 -24.87
CA ALA A 369 7.27 -4.61 -23.93
C ALA A 369 7.13 -3.41 -22.98
N GLN A 370 8.24 -2.86 -22.51
CA GLN A 370 8.24 -1.67 -21.64
C GLN A 370 7.88 -0.42 -22.44
N GLU A 371 8.45 -0.23 -23.63
CA GLU A 371 8.16 0.95 -24.47
C GLU A 371 6.70 0.97 -24.91
N TYR A 372 6.18 -0.15 -25.41
CA TYR A 372 4.79 -0.25 -25.87
C TYR A 372 3.80 -0.23 -24.68
N GLY A 373 4.20 -0.72 -23.52
CA GLY A 373 3.43 -0.61 -22.27
C GLY A 373 3.44 0.79 -21.66
N GLY A 374 4.22 1.72 -22.20
CA GLY A 374 4.25 3.12 -21.76
C GLY A 374 5.16 3.41 -20.58
N ILE A 375 6.33 2.76 -20.49
CA ILE A 375 7.33 2.97 -19.41
C ILE A 375 7.64 4.45 -19.19
N ILE A 376 7.71 5.26 -20.26
CA ILE A 376 7.97 6.70 -20.18
C ILE A 376 6.93 7.38 -19.28
N LYS A 377 5.65 7.10 -19.51
CA LYS A 377 4.53 7.67 -18.74
C LYS A 377 4.48 7.11 -17.31
N HIS A 378 4.71 5.82 -17.17
CA HIS A 378 4.71 5.17 -15.86
C HIS A 378 5.92 5.55 -15.00
N GLY A 379 7.11 5.66 -15.58
CA GLY A 379 8.29 6.18 -14.91
C GLY A 379 8.13 7.63 -14.47
N ALA A 380 7.46 8.44 -15.30
CA ALA A 380 7.11 9.83 -14.94
C ALA A 380 6.19 9.93 -13.72
N LYS A 381 5.37 8.92 -13.40
CA LYS A 381 4.55 8.91 -12.17
C LYS A 381 5.41 8.90 -10.92
N LEU A 382 6.47 8.10 -10.89
CA LEU A 382 7.37 8.02 -9.75
C LEU A 382 8.18 9.31 -9.59
N LEU A 383 8.68 9.85 -10.70
CA LEU A 383 9.34 11.15 -10.73
C LEU A 383 8.41 12.25 -10.17
N TYR A 384 7.18 12.29 -10.65
CA TYR A 384 6.16 13.24 -10.20
C TYR A 384 5.90 13.10 -8.69
N ALA A 385 5.70 11.86 -8.21
CA ALA A 385 5.41 11.60 -6.81
C ALA A 385 6.53 12.12 -5.89
N TYR A 386 7.79 11.83 -6.18
CA TYR A 386 8.92 12.33 -5.39
C TYR A 386 9.12 13.85 -5.48
N ALA A 387 8.92 14.44 -6.67
CA ALA A 387 9.07 15.89 -6.85
C ALA A 387 7.96 16.68 -6.14
N GLU A 388 6.73 16.15 -6.12
CA GLU A 388 5.59 16.75 -5.43
C GLU A 388 5.68 16.61 -3.91
N CYS A 389 6.30 15.55 -3.43
CA CYS A 389 6.34 15.13 -2.04
C CYS A 389 6.97 16.20 -1.13
N THR A 390 6.27 16.53 -0.06
CA THR A 390 6.63 17.59 0.91
C THR A 390 7.17 17.07 2.23
N VAL A 391 6.96 15.78 2.55
CA VAL A 391 7.49 15.17 3.78
C VAL A 391 9.03 15.09 3.77
N PRO A 392 9.67 14.91 4.93
CA PRO A 392 11.11 14.64 5.02
C PRO A 392 11.53 13.48 4.12
N LYS A 393 12.60 13.66 3.35
CA LYS A 393 13.17 12.65 2.44
C LYS A 393 14.66 12.47 2.70
N VAL A 394 15.04 11.25 3.12
CA VAL A 394 16.42 10.85 3.34
C VAL A 394 16.76 9.73 2.36
N THR A 395 17.83 9.91 1.60
CA THR A 395 18.25 8.96 0.54
C THR A 395 19.63 8.44 0.82
N ILE A 396 19.81 7.13 0.67
CA ILE A 396 21.09 6.43 0.79
C ILE A 396 21.38 5.72 -0.53
N ILE A 397 22.41 6.15 -1.24
CA ILE A 397 22.87 5.49 -2.46
C ILE A 397 23.91 4.44 -2.06
N THR A 398 23.52 3.16 -2.18
CA THR A 398 24.36 2.05 -1.72
C THR A 398 25.35 1.58 -2.77
N ARG A 399 24.93 1.54 -4.05
CA ARG A 399 25.77 1.09 -5.16
C ARG A 399 25.44 1.87 -6.44
N LYS A 400 24.72 1.28 -7.39
CA LYS A 400 24.44 1.90 -8.69
C LYS A 400 23.38 2.99 -8.58
N ALA A 401 23.57 4.08 -9.29
CA ALA A 401 22.61 5.15 -9.47
C ALA A 401 22.83 5.79 -10.85
N TYR A 402 22.23 5.22 -11.90
CA TYR A 402 22.52 5.57 -13.28
C TYR A 402 21.35 6.25 -13.98
N GLY A 403 21.69 7.27 -14.77
CA GLY A 403 20.79 7.94 -15.70
C GLY A 403 19.56 8.56 -15.02
N GLY A 404 18.46 8.60 -15.74
CA GLY A 404 17.19 9.13 -15.21
C GLY A 404 16.66 8.40 -14.00
N ALA A 405 17.04 7.14 -13.78
CA ALA A 405 16.65 6.41 -12.58
C ALA A 405 17.33 6.95 -11.31
N TYR A 406 18.57 7.45 -11.40
CA TYR A 406 19.21 8.23 -10.33
C TYR A 406 18.34 9.44 -9.95
N ASP A 407 17.88 10.20 -10.94
CA ASP A 407 17.03 11.36 -10.66
C ASP A 407 15.75 10.96 -9.95
N VAL A 408 15.06 9.94 -10.46
CA VAL A 408 13.74 9.51 -10.01
C VAL A 408 13.75 8.97 -8.57
N MET A 409 14.83 8.27 -8.17
CA MET A 409 14.92 7.64 -6.84
C MET A 409 15.29 8.65 -5.74
N SER A 410 14.46 9.68 -5.56
CA SER A 410 14.60 10.68 -4.48
C SER A 410 15.93 11.42 -4.48
N SER A 411 16.40 11.82 -5.68
CA SER A 411 17.63 12.58 -5.79
C SER A 411 17.54 13.96 -5.13
N LYS A 412 18.69 14.55 -4.84
CA LYS A 412 18.82 15.92 -4.35
C LYS A 412 18.10 16.91 -5.28
N HIS A 413 18.17 16.66 -6.60
CA HIS A 413 17.58 17.52 -7.64
C HIS A 413 16.06 17.49 -7.65
N LEU A 414 15.42 16.39 -7.20
CA LEU A 414 13.99 16.28 -7.04
C LEU A 414 13.56 16.55 -5.59
N ARG A 415 14.14 17.57 -4.98
CA ARG A 415 13.80 18.05 -3.63
C ARG A 415 14.11 17.03 -2.52
N GLY A 416 15.05 16.10 -2.72
CA GLY A 416 15.59 15.26 -1.65
C GLY A 416 16.28 16.13 -0.58
N ASP A 417 15.87 15.98 0.70
CA ASP A 417 16.38 16.86 1.75
C ASP A 417 17.83 16.50 2.13
N VAL A 418 18.08 15.21 2.38
CA VAL A 418 19.42 14.70 2.73
C VAL A 418 19.73 13.47 1.89
N ASN A 419 20.84 13.52 1.18
CA ASN A 419 21.31 12.44 0.32
C ASN A 419 22.70 12.01 0.72
N PHE A 420 22.87 10.76 1.14
CA PHE A 420 24.14 10.14 1.46
C PHE A 420 24.50 9.08 0.42
N ALA A 421 25.78 8.83 0.27
CA ALA A 421 26.27 7.71 -0.52
C ALA A 421 27.22 6.83 0.30
N TRP A 422 27.20 5.53 0.03
CA TRP A 422 28.26 4.64 0.52
C TRP A 422 29.50 4.76 -0.37
N PRO A 423 30.70 4.36 0.09
CA PRO A 423 31.91 4.37 -0.73
C PRO A 423 31.80 3.52 -2.01
N THR A 424 30.90 2.53 -2.01
CA THR A 424 30.59 1.64 -3.14
C THR A 424 29.65 2.28 -4.18
N ALA A 425 29.17 3.49 -3.95
CA ALA A 425 28.22 4.14 -4.85
C ALA A 425 28.85 4.53 -6.18
N GLU A 426 28.12 4.29 -7.27
CA GLU A 426 28.48 4.72 -8.61
C GLU A 426 27.35 5.62 -9.14
N ILE A 427 27.60 6.93 -9.18
CA ILE A 427 26.61 7.93 -9.62
C ILE A 427 27.05 8.48 -10.97
N ALA A 428 26.35 8.12 -12.05
CA ALA A 428 26.77 8.45 -13.41
C ALA A 428 25.59 8.45 -14.39
N VAL A 429 25.82 9.00 -15.59
CA VAL A 429 24.83 8.98 -16.67
C VAL A 429 24.48 7.55 -17.10
N MET A 430 25.47 6.65 -17.08
CA MET A 430 25.31 5.22 -17.42
C MET A 430 26.45 4.42 -16.81
N GLY A 431 26.32 3.09 -16.84
CA GLY A 431 27.36 2.20 -16.35
C GLY A 431 28.70 2.41 -17.10
N PRO A 432 29.85 2.31 -16.40
CA PRO A 432 31.18 2.64 -16.97
C PRO A 432 31.48 1.96 -18.30
N LYS A 433 31.20 0.65 -18.41
CA LYS A 433 31.46 -0.12 -19.62
C LYS A 433 30.67 0.43 -20.83
N GLY A 434 29.35 0.65 -20.66
CA GLY A 434 28.51 1.18 -21.73
C GLY A 434 28.94 2.60 -22.15
N ALA A 435 29.32 3.45 -21.20
CA ALA A 435 29.83 4.78 -21.49
C ALA A 435 31.11 4.73 -22.32
N VAL A 436 32.04 3.84 -21.95
CA VAL A 436 33.32 3.67 -22.65
C VAL A 436 33.11 3.14 -24.08
N GLU A 437 32.25 2.16 -24.27
CA GLU A 437 31.91 1.63 -25.61
C GLU A 437 31.33 2.69 -26.54
N ILE A 438 30.59 3.68 -26.00
CA ILE A 438 30.09 4.81 -26.79
C ILE A 438 31.18 5.82 -27.09
N ILE A 439 31.97 6.25 -26.07
CA ILE A 439 32.99 7.29 -26.22
C ILE A 439 34.18 6.80 -27.05
N PHE A 440 34.60 5.55 -26.84
CA PHE A 440 35.75 4.91 -27.46
C PHE A 440 35.31 3.78 -28.42
N ARG A 441 34.27 3.99 -29.20
CA ARG A 441 33.70 2.97 -30.09
C ARG A 441 34.71 2.38 -31.08
N ASN A 442 35.79 3.11 -31.38
CA ASN A 442 36.87 2.61 -32.24
C ASN A 442 37.75 1.56 -31.56
N ASP A 443 37.74 1.46 -30.24
CA ASP A 443 38.51 0.51 -29.44
C ASP A 443 37.74 -0.75 -29.08
N ILE A 444 36.44 -0.91 -29.52
CA ILE A 444 35.57 -2.05 -29.15
C ILE A 444 36.19 -3.41 -29.53
N GLY A 445 37.01 -3.48 -30.57
CA GLY A 445 37.72 -4.70 -30.97
C GLY A 445 38.90 -5.11 -30.07
N ASP A 446 39.26 -4.29 -29.07
CA ASP A 446 40.40 -4.51 -28.15
C ASP A 446 39.88 -4.60 -26.70
N PRO A 447 39.65 -5.84 -26.18
CA PRO A 447 39.10 -6.03 -24.83
C PRO A 447 39.97 -5.44 -23.71
N GLU A 448 41.29 -5.42 -23.88
CA GLU A 448 42.23 -4.92 -22.86
C GLU A 448 42.14 -3.38 -22.77
N LYS A 449 42.07 -2.69 -23.91
CA LYS A 449 41.84 -1.24 -23.93
C LYS A 449 40.51 -0.86 -23.37
N ILE A 450 39.46 -1.58 -23.73
CA ILE A 450 38.13 -1.33 -23.17
C ILE A 450 38.10 -1.54 -21.67
N ALA A 451 38.76 -2.57 -21.14
CA ALA A 451 38.87 -2.78 -19.68
C ALA A 451 39.62 -1.63 -18.99
N GLN A 452 40.76 -1.21 -19.55
CA GLN A 452 41.54 -0.06 -19.04
C GLN A 452 40.69 1.22 -19.06
N ARG A 453 40.06 1.56 -20.19
CA ARG A 453 39.18 2.73 -20.32
C ARG A 453 38.01 2.71 -19.36
N THR A 454 37.44 1.52 -19.11
CA THR A 454 36.33 1.35 -18.17
C THR A 454 36.78 1.68 -16.75
N GLU A 455 37.97 1.25 -16.35
CA GLU A 455 38.51 1.58 -15.03
C GLU A 455 38.85 3.06 -14.90
N GLU A 456 39.51 3.66 -15.92
CA GLU A 456 39.75 5.11 -16.00
C GLU A 456 38.45 5.91 -15.88
N TYR A 457 37.38 5.47 -16.59
CA TYR A 457 36.04 6.11 -16.53
C TYR A 457 35.43 5.98 -15.15
N ARG A 458 35.51 4.79 -14.51
CA ARG A 458 34.98 4.55 -13.16
C ARG A 458 35.64 5.49 -12.15
N GLN A 459 36.96 5.56 -12.15
CA GLN A 459 37.69 6.42 -11.25
C GLN A 459 37.40 7.91 -11.47
N LYS A 460 37.17 8.31 -12.69
CA LYS A 460 36.96 9.72 -13.05
C LYS A 460 35.50 10.18 -12.88
N PHE A 461 34.51 9.34 -13.15
CA PHE A 461 33.11 9.74 -13.27
C PHE A 461 32.15 8.91 -12.46
N ALA A 462 32.39 7.62 -12.23
CA ALA A 462 31.42 6.71 -11.61
C ALA A 462 31.81 6.36 -10.18
N ASN A 463 31.87 7.38 -9.33
CA ASN A 463 32.18 7.25 -7.90
C ASN A 463 31.41 8.33 -7.10
N PRO A 464 31.26 8.18 -5.79
CA PRO A 464 30.43 9.12 -5.02
C PRO A 464 31.07 10.49 -4.86
N PHE A 465 32.43 10.60 -4.97
CA PHE A 465 33.14 11.84 -4.72
C PHE A 465 32.91 12.88 -5.82
N VAL A 466 32.66 12.44 -7.06
CA VAL A 466 32.29 13.35 -8.16
C VAL A 466 30.98 14.08 -7.86
N ALA A 467 29.99 13.36 -7.36
CA ALA A 467 28.74 13.96 -6.91
C ALA A 467 28.95 14.81 -5.65
N GLY A 468 29.82 14.37 -4.73
CA GLY A 468 30.16 15.11 -3.52
C GLY A 468 30.83 16.46 -3.81
N HIS A 469 31.77 16.50 -4.75
CA HIS A 469 32.42 17.76 -5.18
C HIS A 469 31.45 18.80 -5.75
N ARG A 470 30.30 18.36 -6.24
CA ARG A 470 29.27 19.23 -6.79
C ARG A 470 28.15 19.55 -5.79
N GLY A 471 28.18 18.97 -4.58
CA GLY A 471 27.12 19.11 -3.60
C GLY A 471 25.82 18.37 -3.98
N PHE A 472 25.91 17.36 -4.85
CA PHE A 472 24.75 16.53 -5.26
C PHE A 472 24.41 15.44 -4.23
N ILE A 473 25.36 15.15 -3.34
CA ILE A 473 25.17 14.39 -2.10
C ILE A 473 25.76 15.21 -0.95
N ASP A 474 25.24 14.99 0.26
CA ASP A 474 25.63 15.73 1.46
C ASP A 474 26.87 15.13 2.13
N ASP A 475 27.07 13.81 2.00
CA ASP A 475 28.25 13.13 2.53
C ASP A 475 28.43 11.73 1.93
N VAL A 476 29.66 11.23 1.98
CA VAL A 476 29.98 9.81 1.75
C VAL A 476 30.17 9.16 3.12
N ILE A 477 29.26 8.28 3.49
CA ILE A 477 29.18 7.71 4.83
C ILE A 477 29.66 6.25 4.89
N ARG A 478 30.21 5.84 6.03
CA ARG A 478 30.49 4.43 6.29
C ARG A 478 29.20 3.64 6.39
N PRO A 479 29.05 2.47 5.75
CA PRO A 479 27.81 1.71 5.74
C PRO A 479 27.28 1.43 7.15
N HIS A 480 28.11 1.04 8.09
CA HIS A 480 27.72 0.77 9.47
C HIS A 480 27.09 1.96 10.21
N ALA A 481 27.30 3.18 9.74
CA ALA A 481 26.74 4.40 10.35
C ALA A 481 25.36 4.79 9.78
N THR A 482 24.81 4.02 8.85
CA THR A 482 23.60 4.36 8.09
C THR A 482 22.43 4.69 9.00
N ARG A 483 22.10 3.81 9.99
CA ARG A 483 21.00 4.07 10.93
C ARG A 483 21.17 5.41 11.64
N ARG A 484 22.33 5.64 12.25
CA ARG A 484 22.62 6.89 12.99
C ARG A 484 22.45 8.13 12.11
N ARG A 485 22.89 8.07 10.85
CA ARG A 485 22.78 9.19 9.91
C ARG A 485 21.32 9.43 9.52
N ILE A 486 20.53 8.41 9.32
CA ILE A 486 19.09 8.52 9.05
C ILE A 486 18.36 9.13 10.26
N CYS A 487 18.55 8.59 11.47
CA CYS A 487 17.91 9.10 12.68
C CYS A 487 18.22 10.61 12.89
N ARG A 488 19.48 11.01 12.77
CA ARG A 488 19.89 12.43 12.90
C ARG A 488 19.26 13.31 11.83
N SER A 489 19.17 12.83 10.58
CA SER A 489 18.54 13.58 9.50
C SER A 489 17.04 13.75 9.72
N LEU A 490 16.35 12.69 10.13
CA LEU A 490 14.92 12.75 10.45
C LEU A 490 14.63 13.65 11.65
N ALA A 491 15.50 13.63 12.67
CA ALA A 491 15.37 14.54 13.82
C ALA A 491 15.52 16.00 13.41
N MET A 492 16.50 16.32 12.57
CA MET A 492 16.69 17.67 12.02
C MET A 492 15.51 18.11 11.15
N LEU A 493 14.93 17.19 10.38
CA LEU A 493 13.81 17.47 9.47
C LEU A 493 12.44 17.38 10.14
N ARG A 494 12.36 17.13 11.44
CA ARG A 494 11.10 16.87 12.18
C ARG A 494 10.04 17.92 11.92
N ASP A 495 10.43 19.18 11.87
CA ASP A 495 9.53 20.32 11.71
C ASP A 495 9.62 20.95 10.31
N LYS A 496 10.08 20.17 9.32
CA LYS A 496 10.11 20.59 7.93
C LYS A 496 8.76 21.13 7.49
N LYS A 497 8.75 22.32 6.89
CA LYS A 497 7.60 22.92 6.23
C LYS A 497 7.96 23.18 4.78
N LEU A 498 7.20 22.63 3.89
CA LEU A 498 7.35 22.81 2.45
C LEU A 498 5.96 22.82 1.83
N GLU A 499 5.64 23.88 1.10
CA GLU A 499 4.37 24.02 0.41
C GLU A 499 4.60 23.97 -1.10
N ASN A 500 3.70 23.31 -1.79
CA ASN A 500 3.64 23.35 -3.25
C ASN A 500 2.90 24.61 -3.71
N PRO A 501 3.14 25.12 -4.95
CA PRO A 501 2.34 26.17 -5.53
C PRO A 501 0.85 25.82 -5.45
N TRP A 502 0.01 26.84 -5.19
CA TRP A 502 -1.43 26.62 -5.12
C TRP A 502 -1.99 26.01 -6.40
N ARG A 503 -2.85 24.99 -6.27
CA ARG A 503 -3.56 24.31 -7.35
C ARG A 503 -4.75 23.55 -6.80
N LYS A 504 -5.79 23.35 -7.60
CA LYS A 504 -6.94 22.52 -7.19
C LYS A 504 -6.50 21.07 -6.91
N HIS A 505 -5.69 20.51 -7.79
CA HIS A 505 -5.02 19.22 -7.68
C HIS A 505 -3.86 19.14 -8.67
N GLY A 506 -2.96 18.19 -8.51
CA GLY A 506 -1.93 17.90 -9.50
C GLY A 506 -2.53 17.16 -10.71
N ASN A 507 -1.94 17.37 -11.89
CA ASN A 507 -2.26 16.55 -13.08
C ASN A 507 -1.13 15.54 -13.28
N ILE A 508 -1.14 14.52 -12.44
CA ILE A 508 -0.17 13.42 -12.55
C ILE A 508 -0.40 12.64 -13.86
N PRO A 509 0.65 12.18 -14.56
CA PRO A 509 0.48 11.37 -15.75
C PRO A 509 -0.16 10.02 -15.39
N LEU A 510 -1.46 9.86 -15.68
CA LEU A 510 -2.25 8.67 -15.35
C LEU A 510 -2.09 7.55 -16.39
#